data_4101356fc65e1fa7a2f3eba8a240f5a3
#
_entry.id   4101356fc65e1fa7a2f3eba8a240f5a3
#
_cell.length_a   1.000
_cell.length_b   1.000
_cell.length_c   1.000
_cell.angle_alpha   90.00
_cell.angle_beta   90.00
_cell.angle_gamma   90.00
#
_symmetry.space_group_name_H-M   'P 1'
#
loop_
_entity.id
_entity.type
_entity.pdbx_description
1 polymer ?
#
loop_
_entity_poly.entity_id
_entity_poly.type
_entity_poly.pdbx_seq_one_letter_code
_entity_poly.pdbx_strand_id
1 'polypeptide(L)'
;MSSLPKYQEIYRRFRQAIDQGQLRPGERVPSVRALAQELKVARGTVETAYQLLVSEGFFEARGQAGTVIAEALPPMSVKPTPVALPGTSGPRPLQMGLPALDAFPRKLWARLVTQQVRRTDADSLAMGDVRGTQALRVAIASYLALYRGVECSPQQVFVCAGYAGCLTLVCDALAMAGQRCWFEDPGYLHARQLLEHHGVELVPVPVDRDGLDVEQGMAREREARLAIVTPAHQSPLGVALSPARRQALLEWARAQGSWVVEDDYDSEFRYRGQPLAALKSQDVDDRVIYAGSFSKMLFPGLRLGYLVVPVSLVEVFERGAHALQQRSAQMLQLTAADFLEQGHFTRHLKKMRQLYAQRRGYLVEALRVHCAAFLRVDEQAGGINLLARLVVDVPDRAVAEAADRAGLAVQALSSWTLEVGRGQGLMMGFTNVATAQQAKDLALVLRSVLAECAGLSTR
;
A
#
# COMPACT_ATOMS: atom_id res chain seq x y z
N MET A 1 -28.98 11.13 1.95
CA MET A 1 -28.43 12.50 1.90
C MET A 1 -28.49 13.08 3.31
N SER A 2 -27.35 13.30 3.94
CA SER A 2 -27.30 13.90 5.30
C SER A 2 -27.71 15.36 5.20
N SER A 3 -28.76 15.77 5.94
CA SER A 3 -29.16 17.18 6.03
C SER A 3 -28.04 17.98 6.70
N LEU A 4 -27.70 19.11 6.13
CA LEU A 4 -26.70 20.02 6.70
C LEU A 4 -27.12 20.48 8.12
N PRO A 5 -26.16 20.72 9.01
CA PRO A 5 -26.44 21.34 10.29
C PRO A 5 -27.16 22.69 10.11
N LYS A 6 -28.19 22.97 10.91
CA LYS A 6 -29.02 24.18 10.79
C LYS A 6 -28.26 25.51 10.78
N TYR A 7 -27.16 25.63 11.52
CA TYR A 7 -26.33 26.82 11.50
C TYR A 7 -25.63 27.03 10.13
N GLN A 8 -25.29 25.95 9.42
CA GLN A 8 -24.72 26.05 8.08
C GLN A 8 -25.75 26.48 7.03
N GLU A 9 -27.01 26.08 7.19
CA GLU A 9 -28.11 26.55 6.33
C GLU A 9 -28.30 28.06 6.49
N ILE A 10 -28.30 28.56 7.74
CA ILE A 10 -28.39 29.98 8.04
C ILE A 10 -27.20 30.76 7.48
N TYR A 11 -25.98 30.26 7.73
CA TYR A 11 -24.76 30.85 7.20
C TYR A 11 -24.82 30.97 5.67
N ARG A 12 -25.17 29.89 4.97
CA ARG A 12 -25.23 29.87 3.49
C ARG A 12 -26.29 30.81 2.96
N ARG A 13 -27.44 30.91 3.63
CA ARG A 13 -28.52 31.86 3.27
C ARG A 13 -28.01 33.30 3.26
N PHE A 14 -27.32 33.72 4.29
CA PHE A 14 -26.77 35.08 4.38
C PHE A 14 -25.65 35.29 3.36
N ARG A 15 -24.73 34.34 3.22
CA ARG A 15 -23.69 34.41 2.20
C ARG A 15 -24.26 34.58 0.80
N GLN A 16 -25.23 33.76 0.46
CA GLN A 16 -25.89 33.84 -0.85
C GLN A 16 -26.63 35.19 -1.06
N ALA A 17 -27.28 35.68 -0.05
CA ALA A 17 -27.97 36.97 -0.13
C ALA A 17 -26.99 38.16 -0.32
N ILE A 18 -25.81 38.10 0.32
CA ILE A 18 -24.74 39.09 0.13
C ILE A 18 -24.14 38.93 -1.28
N ASP A 19 -23.81 37.74 -1.70
CA ASP A 19 -23.23 37.44 -3.01
C ASP A 19 -24.14 37.85 -4.17
N GLN A 20 -25.48 37.79 -3.95
CA GLN A 20 -26.49 38.22 -4.92
C GLN A 20 -26.86 39.72 -4.82
N GLY A 21 -26.24 40.46 -3.91
CA GLY A 21 -26.52 41.88 -3.69
C GLY A 21 -27.88 42.17 -3.06
N GLN A 22 -28.55 41.14 -2.52
CA GLN A 22 -29.85 41.28 -1.81
C GLN A 22 -29.68 41.94 -0.42
N LEU A 23 -28.50 41.76 0.18
CA LEU A 23 -28.06 42.45 1.39
C LEU A 23 -26.87 43.33 1.06
N ARG A 24 -26.94 44.60 1.39
CA ARG A 24 -25.95 45.62 1.02
C ARG A 24 -24.99 45.90 2.19
N PRO A 25 -23.74 46.32 1.92
CA PRO A 25 -22.88 46.85 2.96
C PRO A 25 -23.52 47.88 3.84
N GLY A 26 -23.34 47.81 5.14
CA GLY A 26 -23.96 48.67 6.15
C GLY A 26 -25.39 48.29 6.52
N GLU A 27 -26.07 47.42 5.80
CA GLU A 27 -27.44 46.99 6.08
C GLU A 27 -27.53 46.20 7.38
N ARG A 28 -28.57 46.46 8.16
CA ARG A 28 -28.80 45.81 9.46
C ARG A 28 -29.46 44.45 9.28
N VAL A 29 -28.87 43.41 9.88
CA VAL A 29 -29.46 42.07 9.92
C VAL A 29 -30.36 41.88 11.15
N PRO A 30 -31.32 40.92 11.12
CA PRO A 30 -32.14 40.61 12.26
C PRO A 30 -31.32 40.26 13.50
N SER A 31 -31.83 40.60 14.69
CA SER A 31 -31.13 40.15 15.91
C SER A 31 -31.16 38.64 16.02
N VAL A 32 -30.14 38.05 16.68
CA VAL A 32 -30.06 36.59 16.93
C VAL A 32 -31.37 36.05 17.51
N ARG A 33 -31.99 36.80 18.42
CA ARG A 33 -33.29 36.43 19.04
C ARG A 33 -34.44 36.45 18.03
N ALA A 34 -34.51 37.47 17.22
CA ALA A 34 -35.59 37.62 16.23
C ALA A 34 -35.49 36.52 15.16
N LEU A 35 -34.29 36.29 14.63
CA LEU A 35 -34.06 35.25 13.62
C LEU A 35 -34.28 33.84 14.16
N ALA A 36 -33.89 33.58 15.42
CA ALA A 36 -34.12 32.27 16.06
C ALA A 36 -35.63 31.99 16.20
N GLN A 37 -36.42 33.01 16.54
CA GLN A 37 -37.87 32.91 16.64
C GLN A 37 -38.52 32.72 15.25
N GLU A 38 -38.09 33.46 14.24
CA GLU A 38 -38.55 33.36 12.85
C GLU A 38 -38.33 31.95 12.28
N LEU A 39 -37.10 31.44 12.43
CA LEU A 39 -36.70 30.14 11.88
C LEU A 39 -37.04 28.95 12.77
N LYS A 40 -37.60 29.18 13.95
CA LYS A 40 -37.93 28.16 14.98
C LYS A 40 -36.73 27.25 15.31
N VAL A 41 -35.57 27.85 15.50
CA VAL A 41 -34.32 27.17 15.89
C VAL A 41 -33.81 27.66 17.24
N ALA A 42 -32.92 26.93 17.87
CA ALA A 42 -32.28 27.36 19.10
C ALA A 42 -31.44 28.62 18.87
N ARG A 43 -31.44 29.56 19.84
CA ARG A 43 -30.67 30.81 19.78
C ARG A 43 -29.20 30.58 19.48
N GLY A 44 -28.58 29.58 20.12
CA GLY A 44 -27.15 29.21 19.89
C GLY A 44 -26.85 28.78 18.45
N THR A 45 -27.84 28.24 17.72
CA THR A 45 -27.67 27.87 16.31
C THR A 45 -27.50 29.11 15.42
N VAL A 46 -28.27 30.15 15.66
CA VAL A 46 -28.16 31.45 14.95
C VAL A 46 -26.86 32.16 15.37
N GLU A 47 -26.56 32.14 16.66
CA GLU A 47 -25.34 32.75 17.22
C GLU A 47 -24.06 32.15 16.59
N THR A 48 -24.01 30.83 16.46
CA THR A 48 -22.90 30.16 15.75
C THR A 48 -22.78 30.61 14.29
N ALA A 49 -23.88 30.70 13.55
CA ALA A 49 -23.87 31.19 12.18
C ALA A 49 -23.38 32.64 12.07
N TYR A 50 -23.83 33.49 12.99
CA TYR A 50 -23.43 34.90 13.03
C TYR A 50 -21.97 35.08 13.41
N GLN A 51 -21.47 34.31 14.37
CA GLN A 51 -20.04 34.31 14.73
C GLN A 51 -19.16 33.91 13.54
N LEU A 52 -19.57 32.93 12.76
CA LEU A 52 -18.84 32.57 11.52
C LEU A 52 -18.82 33.73 10.51
N LEU A 53 -19.97 34.36 10.27
CA LEU A 53 -20.08 35.53 9.36
C LEU A 53 -19.24 36.71 9.84
N VAL A 54 -19.17 36.94 11.17
CA VAL A 54 -18.31 37.96 11.76
C VAL A 54 -16.85 37.61 11.63
N SER A 55 -16.47 36.36 11.91
CA SER A 55 -15.09 35.92 11.83
C SER A 55 -14.53 35.94 10.39
N GLU A 56 -15.41 35.78 9.41
CA GLU A 56 -15.04 35.86 7.98
C GLU A 56 -15.16 37.31 7.43
N GLY A 57 -15.54 38.30 8.26
CA GLY A 57 -15.62 39.69 7.86
C GLY A 57 -16.84 40.08 7.01
N PHE A 58 -17.88 39.23 6.95
CA PHE A 58 -19.13 39.55 6.27
C PHE A 58 -20.11 40.35 7.16
N PHE A 59 -20.02 40.10 8.47
CA PHE A 59 -20.82 40.82 9.47
C PHE A 59 -19.91 41.63 10.41
N GLU A 60 -20.42 42.75 10.87
CA GLU A 60 -19.82 43.60 11.89
C GLU A 60 -20.77 43.76 13.08
N ALA A 61 -20.32 43.39 14.27
CA ALA A 61 -21.08 43.57 15.51
C ALA A 61 -20.88 44.99 16.04
N ARG A 62 -21.89 45.83 16.07
CA ARG A 62 -21.86 47.22 16.54
C ARG A 62 -22.48 47.40 17.94
N GLY A 63 -22.29 46.44 18.82
CA GLY A 63 -22.75 46.47 20.21
C GLY A 63 -24.28 46.71 20.32
N GLN A 64 -24.70 47.75 20.99
CA GLN A 64 -26.14 48.09 21.13
C GLN A 64 -26.83 48.44 19.80
N ALA A 65 -26.08 48.84 18.79
CA ALA A 65 -26.62 49.12 17.46
C ALA A 65 -26.95 47.85 16.65
N GLY A 66 -26.58 46.67 17.16
CA GLY A 66 -26.87 45.37 16.53
C GLY A 66 -25.76 44.89 15.59
N THR A 67 -26.08 43.97 14.67
CA THR A 67 -25.16 43.39 13.68
C THR A 67 -25.55 43.96 12.30
N VAL A 68 -24.54 44.34 11.53
CA VAL A 68 -24.70 44.88 10.18
C VAL A 68 -23.79 44.08 9.18
N ILE A 69 -24.13 44.18 7.90
CA ILE A 69 -23.22 43.71 6.83
C ILE A 69 -21.99 44.62 6.84
N ALA A 70 -20.80 44.05 6.78
CA ALA A 70 -19.55 44.78 6.76
C ALA A 70 -19.47 45.74 5.54
N GLU A 71 -18.93 46.94 5.74
CA GLU A 71 -18.83 47.92 4.66
C GLU A 71 -17.79 47.51 3.62
N ALA A 72 -16.67 46.90 4.05
CA ALA A 72 -15.68 46.28 3.17
C ALA A 72 -15.89 44.78 3.20
N LEU A 73 -16.58 44.25 2.20
CA LEU A 73 -16.76 42.80 2.06
C LEU A 73 -15.44 42.12 1.64
N PRO A 74 -15.10 40.97 2.20
CA PRO A 74 -13.95 40.20 1.75
C PRO A 74 -14.14 39.81 0.28
N PRO A 75 -13.03 39.62 -0.49
CA PRO A 75 -13.10 39.22 -1.88
C PRO A 75 -13.91 37.94 -2.02
N MET A 76 -14.85 37.94 -3.00
CA MET A 76 -15.68 36.77 -3.26
C MET A 76 -14.80 35.55 -3.51
N SER A 77 -14.97 34.49 -2.72
CA SER A 77 -14.23 33.26 -2.96
C SER A 77 -14.63 32.71 -4.33
N VAL A 78 -13.64 32.49 -5.19
CA VAL A 78 -13.84 31.78 -6.46
C VAL A 78 -14.45 30.43 -6.09
N LYS A 79 -15.65 30.10 -6.59
CA LYS A 79 -16.25 28.78 -6.40
C LYS A 79 -15.25 27.77 -6.91
N PRO A 80 -14.77 26.84 -6.06
CA PRO A 80 -13.86 25.83 -6.55
C PRO A 80 -14.59 25.03 -7.64
N THR A 81 -13.99 24.95 -8.82
CA THR A 81 -14.48 24.07 -9.88
C THR A 81 -14.48 22.65 -9.29
N PRO A 82 -15.61 21.91 -9.35
CA PRO A 82 -15.63 20.55 -8.84
C PRO A 82 -14.63 19.73 -9.64
N VAL A 83 -13.50 19.41 -9.04
CA VAL A 83 -12.60 18.39 -9.58
C VAL A 83 -13.31 17.06 -9.33
N ALA A 84 -13.68 16.37 -10.40
CA ALA A 84 -14.19 15.02 -10.31
C ALA A 84 -13.07 14.15 -9.71
N LEU A 85 -13.16 13.88 -8.42
CA LEU A 85 -12.26 12.91 -7.78
C LEU A 85 -12.58 11.54 -8.38
N PRO A 86 -11.57 10.80 -8.86
CA PRO A 86 -11.78 9.40 -9.24
C PRO A 86 -12.43 8.70 -8.05
N GLY A 87 -13.56 8.07 -8.26
CA GLY A 87 -14.25 7.34 -7.20
C GLY A 87 -13.29 6.36 -6.56
N THR A 88 -13.16 6.37 -5.24
CA THR A 88 -12.47 5.33 -4.50
C THR A 88 -13.30 4.06 -4.61
N SER A 89 -13.10 3.31 -5.70
CA SER A 89 -13.71 2.00 -5.83
C SER A 89 -13.10 1.08 -4.77
N GLY A 90 -13.95 0.35 -4.04
CA GLY A 90 -13.50 -0.70 -3.13
C GLY A 90 -12.66 -1.78 -3.85
N PRO A 91 -12.23 -2.85 -3.14
CA PRO A 91 -11.49 -3.94 -3.74
C PRO A 91 -12.21 -4.51 -4.95
N ARG A 92 -11.49 -4.64 -6.07
CA ARG A 92 -12.04 -5.15 -7.34
C ARG A 92 -11.77 -6.66 -7.50
N PRO A 93 -12.59 -7.39 -8.24
CA PRO A 93 -12.34 -8.78 -8.57
C PRO A 93 -10.97 -8.99 -9.22
N LEU A 94 -10.26 -10.04 -8.83
CA LEU A 94 -8.92 -10.42 -9.30
C LEU A 94 -7.81 -9.38 -9.06
N GLN A 95 -8.06 -8.35 -8.25
CA GLN A 95 -7.06 -7.34 -7.89
C GLN A 95 -5.90 -7.98 -7.15
N MET A 96 -4.69 -7.71 -7.65
CA MET A 96 -3.45 -8.19 -7.04
C MET A 96 -3.13 -7.51 -5.71
N GLY A 97 -2.32 -8.23 -4.93
CA GLY A 97 -1.69 -7.65 -3.74
C GLY A 97 -2.61 -7.40 -2.55
N LEU A 98 -3.86 -7.86 -2.59
CA LEU A 98 -4.78 -7.82 -1.46
C LEU A 98 -4.80 -9.14 -0.70
N PRO A 99 -4.73 -9.16 0.64
CA PRO A 99 -5.06 -10.33 1.44
C PRO A 99 -6.58 -10.58 1.43
N ALA A 100 -7.03 -11.68 2.04
CA ALA A 100 -8.45 -11.97 2.24
C ALA A 100 -9.07 -11.00 3.25
N LEU A 101 -9.55 -9.84 2.78
CA LEU A 101 -10.10 -8.77 3.63
C LEU A 101 -11.35 -9.19 4.40
N ASP A 102 -12.14 -10.12 3.85
CA ASP A 102 -13.31 -10.73 4.49
C ASP A 102 -12.95 -11.62 5.70
N ALA A 103 -11.76 -12.23 5.66
CA ALA A 103 -11.27 -13.15 6.69
C ALA A 103 -10.43 -12.47 7.77
N PHE A 104 -10.16 -11.18 7.66
CA PHE A 104 -9.42 -10.43 8.68
C PHE A 104 -10.17 -10.41 10.02
N PRO A 105 -9.52 -10.67 11.17
CA PRO A 105 -10.16 -10.79 12.46
C PRO A 105 -10.53 -9.43 13.08
N ARG A 106 -11.47 -8.70 12.42
CA ARG A 106 -11.85 -7.32 12.77
C ARG A 106 -12.27 -7.14 14.24
N LYS A 107 -13.02 -8.10 14.80
CA LYS A 107 -13.46 -8.01 16.21
C LYS A 107 -12.28 -8.06 17.18
N LEU A 108 -11.32 -8.95 16.92
CA LEU A 108 -10.10 -9.07 17.71
C LEU A 108 -9.25 -7.80 17.60
N TRP A 109 -9.03 -7.33 16.37
CA TRP A 109 -8.28 -6.11 16.10
C TRP A 109 -8.90 -4.89 16.81
N ALA A 110 -10.22 -4.71 16.70
CA ALA A 110 -10.94 -3.63 17.40
C ALA A 110 -10.76 -3.69 18.91
N ARG A 111 -10.78 -4.91 19.52
CA ARG A 111 -10.51 -5.10 20.95
C ARG A 111 -9.10 -4.62 21.33
N LEU A 112 -8.08 -5.00 20.55
CA LEU A 112 -6.70 -4.59 20.81
C LEU A 112 -6.52 -3.08 20.65
N VAL A 113 -7.10 -2.46 19.62
CA VAL A 113 -7.10 -0.99 19.45
C VAL A 113 -7.75 -0.32 20.66
N THR A 114 -8.92 -0.78 21.10
CA THR A 114 -9.60 -0.21 22.28
C THR A 114 -8.76 -0.36 23.54
N GLN A 115 -8.04 -1.47 23.69
CA GLN A 115 -7.14 -1.67 24.82
C GLN A 115 -5.98 -0.68 24.77
N GLN A 116 -5.38 -0.42 23.61
CA GLN A 116 -4.31 0.57 23.46
C GLN A 116 -4.82 1.99 23.75
N VAL A 117 -5.99 2.36 23.22
CA VAL A 117 -6.61 3.68 23.52
C VAL A 117 -6.77 3.91 25.04
N ARG A 118 -7.20 2.87 25.78
CA ARG A 118 -7.37 2.96 27.24
C ARG A 118 -6.05 3.05 28.02
N ARG A 119 -4.93 2.60 27.43
CA ARG A 119 -3.58 2.68 28.01
C ARG A 119 -2.83 3.94 27.64
N THR A 120 -3.38 4.73 26.72
CA THR A 120 -2.76 5.96 26.23
C THR A 120 -2.65 6.98 27.36
N ASP A 121 -1.45 7.44 27.63
CA ASP A 121 -1.10 8.56 28.52
C ASP A 121 -0.60 9.77 27.72
N ALA A 122 -0.22 10.84 28.41
CA ALA A 122 0.26 12.06 27.76
C ALA A 122 1.53 11.82 26.94
N ASP A 123 2.44 10.99 27.43
CA ASP A 123 3.69 10.67 26.73
C ASP A 123 3.44 9.87 25.45
N SER A 124 2.46 8.98 25.48
CA SER A 124 2.03 8.21 24.30
C SER A 124 1.39 9.07 23.20
N LEU A 125 0.94 10.29 23.52
CA LEU A 125 0.39 11.25 22.56
C LEU A 125 1.48 12.14 21.94
N ALA A 126 2.70 12.12 22.49
CA ALA A 126 3.83 12.82 21.92
C ALA A 126 4.39 12.10 20.69
N MET A 127 5.26 12.79 19.95
CA MET A 127 5.97 12.16 18.82
C MET A 127 6.97 11.12 19.34
N GLY A 128 6.77 9.85 19.01
CA GLY A 128 7.63 8.75 19.42
C GLY A 128 8.97 8.66 18.69
N ASP A 129 9.71 7.58 18.97
CA ASP A 129 10.99 7.23 18.32
C ASP A 129 10.80 7.15 16.80
N VAL A 130 11.72 7.74 16.04
CA VAL A 130 11.72 7.73 14.55
C VAL A 130 11.85 6.33 13.97
N ARG A 131 12.44 5.40 14.71
CA ARG A 131 12.55 3.98 14.33
C ARG A 131 11.25 3.21 14.55
N GLY A 132 10.25 3.83 15.19
CA GLY A 132 9.01 3.19 15.63
C GLY A 132 9.03 2.74 17.09
N THR A 133 7.88 2.32 17.60
CA THR A 133 7.72 1.93 19.00
C THR A 133 8.64 0.76 19.37
N GLN A 134 9.26 0.83 20.54
CA GLN A 134 10.12 -0.26 21.00
C GLN A 134 9.38 -1.59 21.09
N ALA A 135 8.14 -1.59 21.55
CA ALA A 135 7.30 -2.80 21.62
C ALA A 135 7.19 -3.50 20.24
N LEU A 136 6.87 -2.74 19.18
CA LEU A 136 6.76 -3.34 17.84
C LEU A 136 8.12 -3.82 17.32
N ARG A 137 9.21 -3.05 17.56
CA ARG A 137 10.57 -3.46 17.14
C ARG A 137 11.01 -4.77 17.81
N VAL A 138 10.74 -4.92 19.11
CA VAL A 138 11.00 -6.17 19.85
C VAL A 138 10.17 -7.33 19.30
N ALA A 139 8.85 -7.10 19.08
CA ALA A 139 7.96 -8.12 18.55
C ALA A 139 8.38 -8.57 17.14
N ILE A 140 8.81 -7.65 16.27
CA ILE A 140 9.34 -7.96 14.93
C ILE A 140 10.63 -8.78 15.04
N ALA A 141 11.61 -8.35 15.84
CA ALA A 141 12.87 -9.07 16.01
C ALA A 141 12.63 -10.51 16.49
N SER A 142 11.75 -10.70 17.48
CA SER A 142 11.36 -12.03 17.97
C SER A 142 10.67 -12.88 16.90
N TYR A 143 9.78 -12.27 16.12
CA TYR A 143 9.10 -12.95 15.01
C TYR A 143 10.10 -13.42 13.95
N LEU A 144 11.02 -12.57 13.54
CA LEU A 144 12.01 -12.85 12.51
C LEU A 144 12.98 -13.96 12.91
N ALA A 145 13.45 -13.96 14.16
CA ALA A 145 14.30 -15.03 14.68
C ALA A 145 13.60 -16.39 14.62
N LEU A 146 12.31 -16.44 15.02
CA LEU A 146 11.56 -17.70 15.10
C LEU A 146 11.11 -18.23 13.73
N TYR A 147 10.71 -17.34 12.80
CA TYR A 147 10.04 -17.77 11.57
C TYR A 147 10.84 -17.54 10.29
N ARG A 148 11.84 -16.67 10.33
CA ARG A 148 12.65 -16.34 9.16
C ARG A 148 14.13 -16.67 9.32
N GLY A 149 14.57 -17.07 10.54
CA GLY A 149 15.96 -17.32 10.87
C GLY A 149 16.82 -16.05 10.85
N VAL A 150 16.21 -14.87 10.93
CA VAL A 150 16.92 -13.58 10.95
C VAL A 150 17.11 -13.15 12.38
N GLU A 151 18.34 -13.29 12.87
CA GLU A 151 18.72 -12.77 14.20
C GLU A 151 19.08 -11.29 14.08
N CYS A 152 18.36 -10.44 14.80
CA CYS A 152 18.62 -9.00 14.82
C CYS A 152 18.27 -8.40 16.18
N SER A 153 18.96 -7.31 16.50
CA SER A 153 18.60 -6.47 17.66
C SER A 153 17.41 -5.57 17.31
N PRO A 154 16.51 -5.26 18.25
CA PRO A 154 15.46 -4.27 18.03
C PRO A 154 15.97 -2.89 17.59
N GLN A 155 17.24 -2.57 17.84
CA GLN A 155 17.89 -1.33 17.40
C GLN A 155 18.13 -1.29 15.88
N GLN A 156 18.24 -2.44 15.24
CA GLN A 156 18.37 -2.56 13.79
C GLN A 156 17.03 -2.46 13.06
N VAL A 157 15.90 -2.49 13.80
CA VAL A 157 14.55 -2.48 13.22
C VAL A 157 14.05 -1.04 13.08
N PHE A 158 13.64 -0.67 11.85
CA PHE A 158 13.01 0.61 11.51
C PHE A 158 11.60 0.37 10.99
N VAL A 159 10.60 0.88 11.71
CA VAL A 159 9.18 0.79 11.30
C VAL A 159 8.86 1.95 10.37
N CYS A 160 8.37 1.64 9.19
CA CYS A 160 8.10 2.58 8.11
C CYS A 160 6.62 2.59 7.69
N ALA A 161 6.22 3.61 6.94
CA ALA A 161 4.88 3.76 6.38
C ALA A 161 4.63 2.80 5.18
N GLY A 162 4.73 1.48 5.43
CA GLY A 162 4.66 0.42 4.43
C GLY A 162 5.95 0.31 3.61
N TYR A 163 5.95 -0.57 2.61
CA TYR A 163 7.13 -0.85 1.79
C TYR A 163 7.68 0.38 1.05
N ALA A 164 6.80 1.25 0.55
CA ALA A 164 7.24 2.49 -0.07
C ALA A 164 8.06 3.36 0.89
N GLY A 165 7.63 3.46 2.16
CA GLY A 165 8.40 4.15 3.19
C GLY A 165 9.74 3.47 3.48
N CYS A 166 9.80 2.14 3.42
CA CYS A 166 11.05 1.40 3.54
C CYS A 166 12.03 1.75 2.41
N LEU A 167 11.59 1.70 1.16
CA LEU A 167 12.45 2.05 0.01
C LEU A 167 12.86 3.52 -0.01
N THR A 168 11.96 4.45 0.34
CA THR A 168 12.32 5.88 0.48
C THR A 168 13.45 6.06 1.50
N LEU A 169 13.33 5.40 2.67
CA LEU A 169 14.38 5.48 3.68
C LEU A 169 15.71 4.85 3.21
N VAL A 170 15.66 3.74 2.46
CA VAL A 170 16.85 3.14 1.83
C VAL A 170 17.50 4.11 0.83
N CYS A 171 16.71 4.71 -0.05
CA CYS A 171 17.21 5.65 -1.06
C CYS A 171 17.88 6.86 -0.42
N ASP A 172 17.26 7.43 0.62
CA ASP A 172 17.78 8.60 1.32
C ASP A 172 19.03 8.25 2.14
N ALA A 173 18.97 7.22 2.98
CA ALA A 173 20.06 6.83 3.88
C ALA A 173 21.32 6.39 3.10
N LEU A 174 21.18 5.73 1.96
CA LEU A 174 22.28 5.29 1.12
C LEU A 174 22.67 6.29 0.03
N ALA A 175 22.01 7.46 -0.03
CA ALA A 175 22.21 8.49 -1.05
C ALA A 175 22.16 7.93 -2.48
N MET A 176 21.05 7.25 -2.82
CA MET A 176 20.91 6.49 -4.05
C MET A 176 20.66 7.34 -5.31
N ALA A 177 20.40 8.64 -5.20
CA ALA A 177 20.21 9.51 -6.37
C ALA A 177 21.45 9.48 -7.29
N GLY A 178 21.26 9.17 -8.57
CA GLY A 178 22.34 8.99 -9.55
C GLY A 178 23.19 7.72 -9.37
N GLN A 179 22.83 6.85 -8.43
CA GLN A 179 23.52 5.56 -8.24
C GLN A 179 22.80 4.45 -9.01
N ARG A 180 23.57 3.42 -9.39
CA ARG A 180 23.06 2.25 -10.11
C ARG A 180 22.56 1.17 -9.17
N CYS A 181 21.40 0.60 -9.53
CA CYS A 181 20.75 -0.44 -8.76
C CYS A 181 20.34 -1.61 -9.67
N TRP A 182 20.76 -2.83 -9.34
CA TRP A 182 20.23 -4.04 -9.98
C TRP A 182 18.77 -4.18 -9.60
N PHE A 183 17.93 -4.33 -10.61
CA PHE A 183 16.50 -4.50 -10.44
C PHE A 183 16.02 -5.71 -11.24
N GLU A 184 15.26 -6.60 -10.60
CA GLU A 184 14.68 -7.78 -11.23
C GLU A 184 13.86 -7.40 -12.47
N ASP A 185 14.03 -8.13 -13.60
CA ASP A 185 13.27 -7.93 -14.82
C ASP A 185 12.68 -9.26 -15.34
N PRO A 186 11.32 -9.45 -15.21
CA PRO A 186 10.34 -8.49 -14.66
C PRO A 186 10.48 -8.32 -13.13
N GLY A 187 10.10 -7.15 -12.64
CA GLY A 187 10.19 -6.78 -11.23
C GLY A 187 8.98 -5.95 -10.74
N TYR A 188 8.90 -5.71 -9.43
CA TYR A 188 7.76 -5.05 -8.81
C TYR A 188 7.59 -3.60 -9.28
N LEU A 189 6.53 -3.35 -10.04
CA LEU A 189 6.28 -2.08 -10.74
C LEU A 189 6.33 -0.85 -9.82
N HIS A 190 5.72 -0.91 -8.63
CA HIS A 190 5.72 0.24 -7.72
C HIS A 190 7.08 0.52 -7.09
N ALA A 191 7.91 -0.52 -6.87
CA ALA A 191 9.29 -0.32 -6.45
C ALA A 191 10.09 0.39 -7.55
N ARG A 192 9.94 -0.07 -8.80
CA ARG A 192 10.55 0.58 -9.97
C ARG A 192 10.22 2.08 -10.02
N GLN A 193 8.92 2.41 -10.03
CA GLN A 193 8.46 3.80 -10.10
C GLN A 193 8.99 4.67 -8.96
N LEU A 194 9.09 4.12 -7.75
CA LEU A 194 9.62 4.84 -6.60
C LEU A 194 11.12 5.07 -6.73
N LEU A 195 11.89 4.09 -7.17
CA LEU A 195 13.33 4.21 -7.38
C LEU A 195 13.65 5.24 -8.48
N GLU A 196 12.93 5.18 -9.61
CA GLU A 196 13.01 6.16 -10.69
C GLU A 196 12.69 7.59 -10.18
N HIS A 197 11.66 7.72 -9.33
CA HIS A 197 11.30 9.00 -8.70
C HIS A 197 12.41 9.55 -7.80
N HIS A 198 13.16 8.68 -7.13
CA HIS A 198 14.35 9.05 -6.34
C HIS A 198 15.61 9.27 -7.17
N GLY A 199 15.52 9.20 -8.49
CA GLY A 199 16.66 9.41 -9.40
C GLY A 199 17.66 8.25 -9.39
N VAL A 200 17.23 7.03 -9.03
CA VAL A 200 18.06 5.83 -9.06
C VAL A 200 18.14 5.29 -10.50
N GLU A 201 19.35 5.01 -10.98
CA GLU A 201 19.56 4.39 -12.28
C GLU A 201 19.35 2.87 -12.20
N LEU A 202 18.25 2.38 -12.78
CA LEU A 202 17.92 0.97 -12.74
C LEU A 202 18.69 0.20 -13.81
N VAL A 203 19.37 -0.87 -13.38
CA VAL A 203 20.00 -1.85 -14.23
C VAL A 203 19.10 -3.10 -14.26
N PRO A 204 18.36 -3.35 -15.36
CA PRO A 204 17.48 -4.51 -15.44
C PRO A 204 18.31 -5.79 -15.43
N VAL A 205 18.02 -6.68 -14.50
CA VAL A 205 18.68 -8.00 -14.42
C VAL A 205 17.65 -9.09 -14.66
N PRO A 206 17.87 -9.97 -15.67
CA PRO A 206 16.92 -11.02 -15.99
C PRO A 206 16.62 -11.94 -14.82
N VAL A 207 15.37 -12.38 -14.75
CA VAL A 207 14.92 -13.41 -13.82
C VAL A 207 14.56 -14.66 -14.62
N ASP A 208 15.18 -15.79 -14.27
CA ASP A 208 14.91 -17.10 -14.81
C ASP A 208 14.29 -18.05 -13.75
N ARG A 209 14.26 -19.35 -14.01
CA ARG A 209 13.76 -20.38 -13.07
C ARG A 209 14.53 -20.43 -11.74
N ASP A 210 15.77 -19.96 -11.72
CA ASP A 210 16.66 -19.93 -10.56
C ASP A 210 16.66 -18.57 -9.84
N GLY A 211 15.80 -17.64 -10.27
CA GLY A 211 15.69 -16.28 -9.77
C GLY A 211 16.54 -15.27 -10.53
N LEU A 212 16.93 -14.17 -9.90
CA LEU A 212 17.76 -13.11 -10.48
C LEU A 212 19.09 -13.67 -11.00
N ASP A 213 19.45 -13.34 -12.25
CA ASP A 213 20.69 -13.78 -12.89
C ASP A 213 21.88 -12.90 -12.49
N VAL A 214 22.61 -13.34 -11.46
CA VAL A 214 23.75 -12.60 -10.91
C VAL A 214 24.88 -12.40 -11.93
N GLU A 215 25.12 -13.40 -12.82
CA GLU A 215 26.15 -13.30 -13.86
C GLU A 215 25.80 -12.19 -14.85
N GLN A 216 24.54 -12.13 -15.28
CA GLN A 216 24.05 -11.05 -16.13
C GLN A 216 24.10 -9.69 -15.43
N GLY A 217 23.78 -9.64 -14.13
CA GLY A 217 23.94 -8.43 -13.32
C GLY A 217 25.39 -7.94 -13.34
N MET A 218 26.34 -8.80 -13.07
CA MET A 218 27.77 -8.48 -13.10
C MET A 218 28.28 -8.07 -14.50
N ALA A 219 27.75 -8.69 -15.56
CA ALA A 219 28.12 -8.35 -16.93
C ALA A 219 27.58 -6.98 -17.35
N ARG A 220 26.41 -6.56 -16.85
CA ARG A 220 25.80 -5.27 -17.17
C ARG A 220 26.37 -4.12 -16.34
N GLU A 221 26.47 -4.32 -15.04
CA GLU A 221 26.98 -3.33 -14.10
C GLU A 221 27.55 -4.01 -12.84
N ARG A 222 28.83 -4.27 -12.83
CA ARG A 222 29.50 -4.92 -11.71
C ARG A 222 29.51 -4.09 -10.43
N GLU A 223 29.64 -2.78 -10.58
CA GLU A 223 29.83 -1.82 -9.49
C GLU A 223 28.49 -1.19 -9.03
N ALA A 224 27.35 -1.81 -9.38
CA ALA A 224 26.05 -1.33 -8.88
C ALA A 224 26.09 -1.24 -7.35
N ARG A 225 25.59 -0.11 -6.82
CA ARG A 225 25.64 0.16 -5.38
C ARG A 225 24.61 -0.64 -4.59
N LEU A 226 23.52 -1.06 -5.23
CA LEU A 226 22.39 -1.74 -4.62
C LEU A 226 21.86 -2.83 -5.56
N ALA A 227 21.31 -3.89 -4.98
CA ALA A 227 20.43 -4.83 -5.66
C ALA A 227 19.13 -4.94 -4.87
N ILE A 228 17.98 -4.94 -5.55
CA ILE A 228 16.67 -5.19 -4.94
C ILE A 228 16.16 -6.51 -5.47
N VAL A 229 15.89 -7.45 -4.56
CA VAL A 229 15.51 -8.83 -4.89
C VAL A 229 14.37 -9.34 -4.04
N THR A 230 13.57 -10.25 -4.60
CA THR A 230 12.47 -10.95 -3.93
C THR A 230 12.80 -12.47 -3.83
N PRO A 231 13.76 -12.88 -2.98
CA PRO A 231 14.43 -14.18 -3.07
C PRO A 231 13.57 -15.37 -2.63
N ALA A 232 12.55 -15.16 -1.81
CA ALA A 232 11.68 -16.23 -1.34
C ALA A 232 10.55 -16.55 -2.35
N HIS A 233 10.03 -15.51 -3.00
CA HIS A 233 8.94 -15.58 -3.97
C HIS A 233 9.01 -14.38 -4.89
N GLN A 234 9.70 -14.55 -6.02
CA GLN A 234 9.98 -13.47 -6.96
C GLN A 234 8.70 -12.83 -7.49
N SER A 235 8.63 -11.52 -7.44
CA SER A 235 7.50 -10.75 -7.95
C SER A 235 7.80 -10.18 -9.34
N PRO A 236 7.08 -10.62 -10.40
CA PRO A 236 5.81 -11.33 -10.38
C PRO A 236 5.87 -12.84 -10.74
N LEU A 237 7.02 -13.41 -11.02
CA LEU A 237 7.12 -14.75 -11.62
C LEU A 237 6.88 -15.89 -10.62
N GLY A 238 7.01 -15.64 -9.31
CA GLY A 238 6.78 -16.64 -8.27
C GLY A 238 7.88 -17.69 -8.14
N VAL A 239 9.02 -17.51 -8.80
CA VAL A 239 10.19 -18.36 -8.64
C VAL A 239 10.95 -18.00 -7.36
N ALA A 240 11.74 -18.92 -6.84
CA ALA A 240 12.61 -18.64 -5.70
C ALA A 240 14.07 -18.52 -6.16
N LEU A 241 14.83 -17.64 -5.52
CA LEU A 241 16.26 -17.52 -5.75
C LEU A 241 16.95 -18.79 -5.26
N SER A 242 17.62 -19.50 -6.17
CA SER A 242 18.29 -20.77 -5.89
C SER A 242 19.46 -20.60 -4.91
N PRO A 243 19.87 -21.67 -4.18
CA PRO A 243 20.99 -21.57 -3.22
C PRO A 243 22.28 -21.05 -3.87
N ALA A 244 22.57 -21.48 -5.09
CA ALA A 244 23.78 -21.04 -5.82
C ALA A 244 23.72 -19.55 -6.15
N ARG A 245 22.53 -19.05 -6.57
CA ARG A 245 22.31 -17.62 -6.86
C ARG A 245 22.34 -16.75 -5.60
N ARG A 246 21.83 -17.28 -4.46
CA ARG A 246 21.91 -16.60 -3.15
C ARG A 246 23.38 -16.40 -2.75
N GLN A 247 24.19 -17.44 -2.84
CA GLN A 247 25.62 -17.36 -2.55
C GLN A 247 26.32 -16.37 -3.48
N ALA A 248 26.13 -16.49 -4.80
CA ALA A 248 26.71 -15.57 -5.77
C ALA A 248 26.35 -14.11 -5.54
N LEU A 249 25.08 -13.83 -5.15
CA LEU A 249 24.62 -12.48 -4.84
C LEU A 249 25.28 -11.91 -3.57
N LEU A 250 25.42 -12.71 -2.52
CA LEU A 250 26.09 -12.30 -1.29
C LEU A 250 27.59 -12.09 -1.52
N GLU A 251 28.24 -12.97 -2.31
CA GLU A 251 29.67 -12.83 -2.70
C GLU A 251 29.89 -11.54 -3.51
N TRP A 252 28.99 -11.24 -4.48
CA TRP A 252 29.04 -9.99 -5.23
C TRP A 252 28.91 -8.78 -4.29
N ALA A 253 27.91 -8.77 -3.42
CA ALA A 253 27.68 -7.67 -2.50
C ALA A 253 28.91 -7.41 -1.59
N ARG A 254 29.52 -8.49 -1.07
CA ARG A 254 30.75 -8.44 -0.29
C ARG A 254 31.92 -7.87 -1.10
N ALA A 255 32.15 -8.43 -2.29
CA ALA A 255 33.32 -8.09 -3.12
C ALA A 255 33.28 -6.63 -3.62
N GLN A 256 32.08 -6.10 -3.93
CA GLN A 256 31.90 -4.73 -4.43
C GLN A 256 31.61 -3.72 -3.31
N GLY A 257 31.41 -4.15 -2.07
CA GLY A 257 30.94 -3.28 -0.99
C GLY A 257 29.51 -2.80 -1.20
N SER A 258 28.75 -3.47 -2.03
CA SER A 258 27.36 -3.15 -2.39
C SER A 258 26.38 -3.64 -1.32
N TRP A 259 25.13 -3.15 -1.41
CA TRP A 259 24.04 -3.56 -0.53
C TRP A 259 23.01 -4.40 -1.30
N VAL A 260 22.28 -5.23 -0.57
CA VAL A 260 21.14 -5.97 -1.10
C VAL A 260 19.91 -5.65 -0.28
N VAL A 261 18.83 -5.22 -0.90
CA VAL A 261 17.51 -5.15 -0.27
C VAL A 261 16.78 -6.46 -0.57
N GLU A 262 16.53 -7.25 0.46
CA GLU A 262 15.64 -8.39 0.40
C GLU A 262 14.21 -7.94 0.67
N ASP A 263 13.36 -7.91 -0.37
CA ASP A 263 11.93 -7.65 -0.24
C ASP A 263 11.18 -8.95 0.06
N ASP A 264 10.79 -9.12 1.32
CA ASP A 264 10.05 -10.28 1.80
C ASP A 264 8.58 -9.89 2.09
N TYR A 265 7.76 -9.95 1.06
CA TYR A 265 6.39 -9.43 1.10
C TYR A 265 5.31 -10.49 1.37
N ASP A 266 5.54 -11.78 1.05
CA ASP A 266 4.53 -12.84 1.17
C ASP A 266 5.07 -14.27 1.40
N SER A 267 6.30 -14.41 1.83
CA SER A 267 6.98 -15.69 2.07
C SER A 267 6.25 -16.61 3.07
N GLU A 268 5.41 -16.05 3.92
CA GLU A 268 4.56 -16.78 4.85
C GLU A 268 3.51 -17.66 4.14
N PHE A 269 3.19 -17.36 2.87
CA PHE A 269 2.14 -18.03 2.09
C PHE A 269 2.73 -19.04 1.10
N ARG A 270 3.52 -19.99 1.63
CA ARG A 270 4.02 -21.11 0.85
C ARG A 270 3.12 -22.33 1.05
N TYR A 271 2.66 -22.93 -0.06
CA TYR A 271 1.70 -24.05 -0.08
C TYR A 271 2.35 -25.38 -0.39
N ARG A 272 3.51 -25.37 -1.09
CA ARG A 272 4.27 -26.55 -1.49
C ARG A 272 5.73 -26.40 -1.09
N GLY A 273 6.36 -27.52 -0.72
CA GLY A 273 7.76 -27.56 -0.28
C GLY A 273 7.96 -27.02 1.14
N GLN A 274 9.24 -26.95 1.54
CA GLN A 274 9.60 -26.42 2.86
C GLN A 274 9.66 -24.89 2.87
N PRO A 275 9.47 -24.24 4.03
CA PRO A 275 9.76 -22.83 4.18
C PRO A 275 11.19 -22.49 3.74
N LEU A 276 11.35 -21.40 3.01
CA LEU A 276 12.67 -20.91 2.61
C LEU A 276 13.17 -19.93 3.67
N ALA A 277 14.41 -20.11 4.09
CA ALA A 277 15.09 -19.13 4.95
C ALA A 277 15.24 -17.79 4.22
N ALA A 278 15.26 -16.69 4.96
CA ALA A 278 15.56 -15.38 4.41
C ALA A 278 16.99 -15.34 3.85
N LEU A 279 17.25 -14.51 2.85
CA LEU A 279 18.62 -14.26 2.36
C LEU A 279 19.46 -13.62 3.48
N LYS A 280 18.88 -12.68 4.23
CA LYS A 280 19.50 -12.05 5.40
C LYS A 280 20.01 -13.07 6.43
N SER A 281 19.34 -14.20 6.59
CA SER A 281 19.78 -15.24 7.55
C SER A 281 21.09 -15.96 7.13
N GLN A 282 21.50 -15.80 5.87
CA GLN A 282 22.74 -16.37 5.30
C GLN A 282 23.85 -15.33 5.13
N ASP A 283 23.54 -14.07 5.44
CA ASP A 283 24.42 -12.92 5.24
C ASP A 283 25.41 -12.77 6.40
N VAL A 284 26.57 -13.36 6.26
CA VAL A 284 27.66 -13.28 7.27
C VAL A 284 28.47 -11.99 7.20
N ASP A 285 28.39 -11.27 6.07
CA ASP A 285 29.16 -10.04 5.82
C ASP A 285 28.35 -8.77 6.12
N ASP A 286 27.12 -8.92 6.64
CA ASP A 286 26.18 -7.86 7.02
C ASP A 286 25.91 -6.86 5.88
N ARG A 287 25.59 -7.40 4.67
CA ARG A 287 25.31 -6.64 3.45
C ARG A 287 23.84 -6.59 3.05
N VAL A 288 22.98 -7.36 3.70
CA VAL A 288 21.57 -7.43 3.37
C VAL A 288 20.75 -6.54 4.30
N ILE A 289 19.94 -5.69 3.69
CA ILE A 289 18.87 -4.91 4.34
C ILE A 289 17.59 -5.71 4.11
N TYR A 290 16.98 -6.25 5.16
CA TYR A 290 15.74 -7.00 5.05
C TYR A 290 14.55 -6.04 5.13
N ALA A 291 13.62 -6.14 4.18
CA ALA A 291 12.38 -5.37 4.14
C ALA A 291 11.17 -6.29 4.29
N GLY A 292 10.39 -6.07 5.35
CA GLY A 292 9.15 -6.80 5.60
C GLY A 292 7.92 -5.89 5.56
N SER A 293 6.75 -6.47 5.31
CA SER A 293 5.51 -5.72 5.18
C SER A 293 4.33 -6.45 5.83
N PHE A 294 3.52 -5.73 6.60
CA PHE A 294 2.25 -6.25 7.13
C PHE A 294 1.08 -6.15 6.14
N SER A 295 1.28 -5.51 4.99
CA SER A 295 0.21 -5.24 4.02
C SER A 295 -0.42 -6.50 3.43
N LYS A 296 0.37 -7.55 3.21
CA LYS A 296 -0.09 -8.83 2.63
C LYS A 296 -0.51 -9.81 3.71
N MET A 297 0.05 -9.67 4.90
CA MET A 297 -0.23 -10.53 6.05
C MET A 297 -1.47 -10.09 6.83
N LEU A 298 -1.74 -8.80 6.92
CA LEU A 298 -2.89 -8.22 7.62
C LEU A 298 -3.82 -7.48 6.65
N PHE A 299 -3.53 -6.22 6.35
CA PHE A 299 -4.28 -5.43 5.36
C PHE A 299 -3.48 -4.19 4.91
N PRO A 300 -3.59 -3.77 3.63
CA PRO A 300 -2.77 -2.67 3.09
C PRO A 300 -3.00 -1.32 3.77
N GLY A 301 -4.23 -1.05 4.22
CA GLY A 301 -4.58 0.20 4.91
C GLY A 301 -3.89 0.40 6.26
N LEU A 302 -3.27 -0.64 6.82
CA LEU A 302 -2.47 -0.54 8.04
C LEU A 302 -1.21 0.32 7.84
N ARG A 303 -0.67 0.33 6.62
CA ARG A 303 0.51 1.12 6.24
C ARG A 303 1.71 0.90 7.17
N LEU A 304 1.94 -0.34 7.59
CA LEU A 304 3.13 -0.75 8.35
C LEU A 304 4.03 -1.65 7.50
N GLY A 305 5.28 -1.25 7.38
CA GLY A 305 6.40 -2.04 6.90
C GLY A 305 7.57 -1.86 7.85
N TYR A 306 8.63 -2.61 7.67
CA TYR A 306 9.83 -2.47 8.49
C TYR A 306 11.07 -2.86 7.72
N LEU A 307 12.21 -2.29 8.13
CA LEU A 307 13.54 -2.68 7.71
C LEU A 307 14.29 -3.31 8.88
N VAL A 308 15.12 -4.30 8.58
CA VAL A 308 16.22 -4.71 9.46
C VAL A 308 17.51 -4.35 8.76
N VAL A 309 18.19 -3.36 9.29
CA VAL A 309 19.42 -2.85 8.67
C VAL A 309 20.67 -3.46 9.29
N PRO A 310 21.77 -3.58 8.53
CA PRO A 310 23.10 -3.86 9.06
C PRO A 310 23.45 -2.96 10.26
N VAL A 311 24.19 -3.51 11.24
CA VAL A 311 24.59 -2.75 12.44
C VAL A 311 25.34 -1.47 12.05
N SER A 312 26.21 -1.55 11.04
CA SER A 312 27.01 -0.43 10.52
C SER A 312 26.15 0.70 9.91
N LEU A 313 24.91 0.41 9.54
CA LEU A 313 24.00 1.39 8.93
C LEU A 313 23.00 2.02 9.92
N VAL A 314 22.90 1.54 11.16
CA VAL A 314 21.88 1.98 12.13
C VAL A 314 21.87 3.51 12.27
N GLU A 315 23.03 4.13 12.50
CA GLU A 315 23.13 5.60 12.67
C GLU A 315 22.78 6.36 11.39
N VAL A 316 23.16 5.82 10.22
CA VAL A 316 22.86 6.44 8.92
C VAL A 316 21.35 6.43 8.68
N PHE A 317 20.69 5.29 8.92
CA PHE A 317 19.25 5.15 8.79
C PHE A 317 18.47 5.97 9.83
N GLU A 318 18.98 6.09 11.03
CA GLU A 318 18.38 6.93 12.06
C GLU A 318 18.39 8.41 11.65
N ARG A 319 19.51 8.90 11.12
CA ARG A 319 19.59 10.28 10.57
C ARG A 319 18.60 10.48 9.42
N GLY A 320 18.52 9.52 8.46
CA GLY A 320 17.55 9.56 7.38
C GLY A 320 16.10 9.56 7.87
N ALA A 321 15.77 8.70 8.83
CA ALA A 321 14.44 8.65 9.43
C ALA A 321 14.06 9.96 10.15
N HIS A 322 15.02 10.61 10.80
CA HIS A 322 14.83 11.94 11.39
C HIS A 322 14.56 13.00 10.32
N ALA A 323 15.34 13.02 9.24
CA ALA A 323 15.18 14.00 8.16
C ALA A 323 13.83 13.85 7.44
N LEU A 324 13.44 12.62 7.13
CA LEU A 324 12.19 12.31 6.42
C LEU A 324 10.94 12.46 7.31
N GLN A 325 11.10 12.53 8.64
CA GLN A 325 9.97 12.56 9.59
C GLN A 325 8.96 11.41 9.36
N GLN A 326 9.41 10.29 8.83
CA GLN A 326 8.58 9.13 8.51
C GLN A 326 8.16 8.37 9.78
N ARG A 327 7.11 8.84 10.42
CA ARG A 327 6.53 8.16 11.58
C ARG A 327 5.18 7.55 11.22
N SER A 328 5.05 6.24 11.40
CA SER A 328 3.76 5.57 11.37
C SER A 328 3.01 5.82 12.67
N ALA A 329 1.67 5.81 12.62
CA ALA A 329 0.83 6.06 13.79
C ALA A 329 1.17 5.11 14.95
N GLN A 330 1.57 5.66 16.09
CA GLN A 330 2.06 4.91 17.25
C GLN A 330 1.03 3.90 17.77
N MET A 331 -0.23 4.29 17.84
CA MET A 331 -1.31 3.41 18.29
C MET A 331 -1.46 2.15 17.43
N LEU A 332 -1.32 2.26 16.11
CA LEU A 332 -1.37 1.11 15.21
C LEU A 332 -0.14 0.21 15.38
N GLN A 333 1.01 0.80 15.65
CA GLN A 333 2.23 0.04 15.95
C GLN A 333 2.08 -0.78 17.24
N LEU A 334 1.59 -0.17 18.32
CA LEU A 334 1.33 -0.86 19.59
C LEU A 334 0.27 -1.96 19.45
N THR A 335 -0.77 -1.70 18.66
CA THR A 335 -1.79 -2.72 18.34
C THR A 335 -1.18 -3.90 17.57
N ALA A 336 -0.28 -3.64 16.63
CA ALA A 336 0.43 -4.68 15.87
C ALA A 336 1.39 -5.46 16.77
N ALA A 337 2.08 -4.79 17.71
CA ALA A 337 2.93 -5.44 18.71
C ALA A 337 2.12 -6.43 19.56
N ASP A 338 1.00 -6.00 20.14
CA ASP A 338 0.10 -6.89 20.91
C ASP A 338 -0.40 -8.06 20.05
N PHE A 339 -0.71 -7.82 18.77
CA PHE A 339 -1.18 -8.86 17.87
C PHE A 339 -0.11 -9.92 17.59
N LEU A 340 1.16 -9.55 17.52
CA LEU A 340 2.30 -10.47 17.40
C LEU A 340 2.56 -11.20 18.72
N GLU A 341 2.77 -10.46 19.83
CA GLU A 341 3.19 -11.00 21.11
C GLU A 341 2.17 -11.97 21.73
N GLN A 342 0.86 -11.70 21.57
CA GLN A 342 -0.21 -12.59 22.07
C GLN A 342 -0.46 -13.79 21.14
N GLY A 343 0.39 -14.00 20.11
CA GLY A 343 0.33 -15.13 19.19
C GLY A 343 -0.89 -15.10 18.24
N HIS A 344 -1.57 -13.97 18.14
CA HIS A 344 -2.69 -13.81 17.22
C HIS A 344 -2.23 -13.81 15.77
N PHE A 345 -1.07 -13.24 15.50
CA PHE A 345 -0.47 -13.17 14.18
C PHE A 345 -0.19 -14.57 13.61
N THR A 346 0.48 -15.42 14.37
CA THR A 346 0.78 -16.82 13.97
C THR A 346 -0.49 -17.63 13.68
N ARG A 347 -1.51 -17.49 14.55
CA ARG A 347 -2.81 -18.15 14.33
C ARG A 347 -3.51 -17.63 13.07
N HIS A 348 -3.43 -16.33 12.82
CA HIS A 348 -3.97 -15.72 11.62
C HIS A 348 -3.26 -16.23 10.36
N LEU A 349 -1.94 -16.25 10.31
CA LEU A 349 -1.16 -16.74 9.18
C LEU A 349 -1.46 -18.22 8.88
N LYS A 350 -1.57 -19.07 9.92
CA LYS A 350 -1.95 -20.48 9.75
C LYS A 350 -3.34 -20.63 9.11
N LYS A 351 -4.31 -19.84 9.56
CA LYS A 351 -5.65 -19.81 8.96
C LYS A 351 -5.63 -19.31 7.51
N MET A 352 -4.87 -18.25 7.24
CA MET A 352 -4.78 -17.68 5.89
C MET A 352 -4.11 -18.63 4.91
N ARG A 353 -3.07 -19.37 5.30
CA ARG A 353 -2.46 -20.39 4.42
C ARG A 353 -3.47 -21.43 3.95
N GLN A 354 -4.30 -21.94 4.84
CA GLN A 354 -5.34 -22.92 4.49
C GLN A 354 -6.40 -22.31 3.57
N LEU A 355 -6.87 -21.10 3.90
CA LEU A 355 -7.87 -20.38 3.11
C LEU A 355 -7.34 -20.05 1.71
N TYR A 356 -6.09 -19.60 1.61
CA TYR A 356 -5.49 -19.23 0.33
C TYR A 356 -5.23 -20.45 -0.56
N ALA A 357 -4.78 -21.56 0.00
CA ALA A 357 -4.67 -22.82 -0.74
C ALA A 357 -6.00 -23.23 -1.38
N GLN A 358 -7.11 -23.11 -0.62
CA GLN A 358 -8.45 -23.40 -1.10
C GLN A 358 -8.90 -22.42 -2.20
N ARG A 359 -8.79 -21.10 -1.95
CA ARG A 359 -9.22 -20.05 -2.90
C ARG A 359 -8.40 -20.08 -4.18
N ARG A 360 -7.09 -20.35 -4.05
CA ARG A 360 -6.21 -20.59 -5.21
C ARG A 360 -6.71 -21.77 -6.04
N GLY A 361 -7.06 -22.88 -5.38
CA GLY A 361 -7.61 -24.05 -6.05
C GLY A 361 -8.89 -23.76 -6.85
N TYR A 362 -9.79 -22.96 -6.28
CA TYR A 362 -11.01 -22.55 -6.99
C TYR A 362 -10.71 -21.79 -8.27
N LEU A 363 -9.83 -20.78 -8.20
CA LEU A 363 -9.52 -19.97 -9.38
C LEU A 363 -8.72 -20.75 -10.41
N VAL A 364 -7.71 -21.52 -10.02
CA VAL A 364 -6.89 -22.33 -10.93
C VAL A 364 -7.76 -23.32 -11.70
N GLU A 365 -8.68 -24.03 -11.01
CA GLU A 365 -9.57 -24.99 -11.65
C GLU A 365 -10.54 -24.31 -12.60
N ALA A 366 -11.14 -23.17 -12.21
CA ALA A 366 -12.03 -22.41 -13.08
C ALA A 366 -11.32 -21.92 -14.35
N LEU A 367 -10.09 -21.40 -14.24
CA LEU A 367 -9.28 -20.97 -15.37
C LEU A 367 -8.91 -22.17 -16.27
N ARG A 368 -8.53 -23.30 -15.68
CA ARG A 368 -8.21 -24.52 -16.43
C ARG A 368 -9.41 -25.04 -17.23
N VAL A 369 -10.61 -24.99 -16.67
CA VAL A 369 -11.83 -25.49 -17.34
C VAL A 369 -12.32 -24.51 -18.40
N HIS A 370 -12.30 -23.21 -18.11
CA HIS A 370 -12.99 -22.23 -18.96
C HIS A 370 -12.07 -21.41 -19.86
N CYS A 371 -10.76 -21.30 -19.54
CA CYS A 371 -9.82 -20.43 -20.23
C CYS A 371 -8.64 -21.17 -20.88
N ALA A 372 -8.58 -22.51 -20.84
CA ALA A 372 -7.43 -23.29 -21.32
C ALA A 372 -7.04 -23.04 -22.79
N ALA A 373 -8.00 -22.64 -23.63
CA ALA A 373 -7.74 -22.29 -25.02
C ALA A 373 -6.95 -20.96 -25.17
N PHE A 374 -6.90 -20.14 -24.14
CA PHE A 374 -6.35 -18.78 -24.19
C PHE A 374 -5.14 -18.59 -23.24
N LEU A 375 -5.13 -19.32 -22.12
CA LEU A 375 -4.08 -19.13 -21.11
C LEU A 375 -3.75 -20.42 -20.35
N ARG A 376 -2.52 -20.46 -19.83
CA ARG A 376 -2.01 -21.51 -18.98
C ARG A 376 -1.50 -20.90 -17.67
N VAL A 377 -2.03 -21.38 -16.54
CA VAL A 377 -1.60 -20.93 -15.21
C VAL A 377 -0.24 -21.52 -14.89
N ASP A 378 0.72 -20.68 -14.49
CA ASP A 378 2.02 -21.10 -14.05
C ASP A 378 1.95 -21.81 -12.68
N GLU A 379 2.73 -22.87 -12.51
CA GLU A 379 2.86 -23.53 -11.22
C GLU A 379 3.77 -22.71 -10.29
N GLN A 380 3.18 -22.20 -9.21
CA GLN A 380 3.90 -21.46 -8.18
C GLN A 380 3.77 -22.17 -6.85
N ALA A 381 4.85 -22.17 -6.06
CA ALA A 381 4.89 -22.84 -4.77
C ALA A 381 4.18 -22.07 -3.64
N GLY A 382 3.92 -20.78 -3.83
CA GLY A 382 3.37 -19.89 -2.81
C GLY A 382 2.71 -18.65 -3.39
N GLY A 383 2.64 -17.61 -2.56
CA GLY A 383 2.18 -16.27 -2.92
C GLY A 383 0.68 -16.06 -2.81
N ILE A 384 0.28 -14.82 -3.07
CA ILE A 384 -1.13 -14.37 -2.99
C ILE A 384 -1.71 -14.00 -4.36
N ASN A 385 -0.93 -14.18 -5.42
CA ASN A 385 -1.31 -13.89 -6.79
C ASN A 385 -1.06 -15.11 -7.67
N LEU A 386 -1.69 -15.15 -8.85
CA LEU A 386 -1.44 -16.12 -9.91
C LEU A 386 -0.84 -15.41 -11.11
N LEU A 387 0.04 -16.10 -11.83
CA LEU A 387 0.48 -15.74 -13.18
C LEU A 387 -0.10 -16.76 -14.15
N ALA A 388 -0.78 -16.28 -15.20
CA ALA A 388 -1.27 -17.09 -16.30
C ALA A 388 -0.68 -16.58 -17.62
N ARG A 389 0.08 -17.45 -18.32
CA ARG A 389 0.68 -17.14 -19.62
C ARG A 389 -0.37 -17.19 -20.72
N LEU A 390 -0.36 -16.21 -21.62
CA LEU A 390 -1.17 -16.26 -22.83
C LEU A 390 -0.61 -17.33 -23.77
N VAL A 391 -1.52 -18.15 -24.32
CA VAL A 391 -1.21 -19.16 -25.34
C VAL A 391 -1.70 -18.75 -26.72
N VAL A 392 -2.31 -17.56 -26.80
CA VAL A 392 -2.76 -16.89 -28.02
C VAL A 392 -1.90 -15.66 -28.28
N ASP A 393 -1.77 -15.30 -29.56
CA ASP A 393 -0.96 -14.14 -29.97
C ASP A 393 -1.77 -12.85 -29.90
N VAL A 394 -1.95 -12.37 -28.64
CA VAL A 394 -2.59 -11.08 -28.35
C VAL A 394 -1.76 -10.34 -27.28
N PRO A 395 -1.60 -9.01 -27.39
CA PRO A 395 -0.90 -8.24 -26.40
C PRO A 395 -1.60 -8.32 -25.02
N ASP A 396 -0.88 -8.73 -23.99
CA ASP A 396 -1.44 -8.85 -22.63
C ASP A 396 -1.96 -7.54 -22.06
N ARG A 397 -1.38 -6.39 -22.46
CA ARG A 397 -1.88 -5.05 -22.11
C ARG A 397 -3.28 -4.79 -22.66
N ALA A 398 -3.52 -5.16 -23.93
CA ALA A 398 -4.84 -5.01 -24.53
C ALA A 398 -5.89 -5.87 -23.79
N VAL A 399 -5.51 -7.10 -23.40
CA VAL A 399 -6.37 -7.98 -22.61
C VAL A 399 -6.62 -7.39 -21.22
N ALA A 400 -5.61 -6.85 -20.55
CA ALA A 400 -5.76 -6.25 -19.22
C ALA A 400 -6.69 -5.01 -19.27
N GLU A 401 -6.56 -4.15 -20.27
CA GLU A 401 -7.44 -3.00 -20.47
C GLU A 401 -8.90 -3.42 -20.77
N ALA A 402 -9.10 -4.44 -21.58
CA ALA A 402 -10.43 -4.99 -21.87
C ALA A 402 -11.04 -5.62 -20.60
N ALA A 403 -10.25 -6.35 -19.83
CA ALA A 403 -10.65 -6.90 -18.53
C ALA A 403 -11.03 -5.80 -17.53
N ASP A 404 -10.28 -4.68 -17.50
CA ASP A 404 -10.59 -3.52 -16.67
C ASP A 404 -11.96 -2.93 -16.98
N ARG A 405 -12.30 -2.78 -18.27
CA ARG A 405 -13.64 -2.35 -18.73
C ARG A 405 -14.74 -3.35 -18.35
N ALA A 406 -14.40 -4.64 -18.30
CA ALA A 406 -15.31 -5.71 -17.84
C ALA A 406 -15.38 -5.83 -16.29
N GLY A 407 -14.72 -4.94 -15.53
CA GLY A 407 -14.74 -4.92 -14.07
C GLY A 407 -13.71 -5.84 -13.39
N LEU A 408 -12.80 -6.47 -14.13
CA LEU A 408 -11.73 -7.31 -13.58
C LEU A 408 -10.42 -6.52 -13.46
N ALA A 409 -9.76 -6.61 -12.31
CA ALA A 409 -8.51 -5.88 -12.05
C ALA A 409 -7.27 -6.78 -12.26
N VAL A 410 -7.17 -7.43 -13.41
CA VAL A 410 -5.97 -8.17 -13.81
C VAL A 410 -4.88 -7.22 -14.32
N GLN A 411 -3.63 -7.65 -14.27
CA GLN A 411 -2.51 -6.84 -14.76
C GLN A 411 -1.71 -7.59 -15.81
N ALA A 412 -1.22 -6.85 -16.82
CA ALA A 412 -0.35 -7.40 -17.85
C ALA A 412 1.07 -7.61 -17.33
N LEU A 413 1.66 -8.78 -17.53
CA LEU A 413 3.05 -9.08 -17.19
C LEU A 413 4.03 -8.12 -17.88
N SER A 414 3.77 -7.81 -19.16
CA SER A 414 4.60 -6.90 -19.95
C SER A 414 4.69 -5.47 -19.38
N SER A 415 3.75 -5.08 -18.51
CA SER A 415 3.84 -3.79 -17.79
C SER A 415 4.85 -3.79 -16.64
N TRP A 416 5.29 -4.97 -16.22
CA TRP A 416 6.26 -5.16 -15.13
C TRP A 416 7.69 -5.38 -15.63
N THR A 417 7.88 -5.41 -16.96
CA THR A 417 9.21 -5.55 -17.59
C THR A 417 9.82 -4.18 -17.87
N LEU A 418 11.13 -4.11 -17.78
CA LEU A 418 11.95 -3.00 -18.26
C LEU A 418 12.37 -3.24 -19.71
N GLU A 419 12.77 -4.46 -20.04
CA GLU A 419 13.16 -4.86 -21.38
C GLU A 419 12.02 -5.56 -22.12
N VAL A 420 11.90 -5.31 -23.40
CA VAL A 420 10.89 -5.94 -24.26
C VAL A 420 11.19 -7.43 -24.46
N GLY A 421 10.14 -8.27 -24.58
CA GLY A 421 10.29 -9.67 -24.98
C GLY A 421 10.38 -10.67 -23.80
N ARG A 422 10.14 -10.25 -22.56
CA ARG A 422 10.14 -11.13 -21.37
C ARG A 422 8.88 -11.99 -21.18
N GLY A 423 8.08 -12.15 -22.25
CA GLY A 423 6.85 -12.94 -22.26
C GLY A 423 5.59 -12.15 -21.98
N GLN A 424 4.45 -12.78 -22.26
CA GLN A 424 3.11 -12.22 -22.13
C GLN A 424 2.28 -13.04 -21.14
N GLY A 425 1.47 -12.38 -20.34
CA GLY A 425 0.65 -13.06 -19.36
C GLY A 425 -0.20 -12.11 -18.53
N LEU A 426 -1.11 -12.68 -17.80
CA LEU A 426 -2.01 -11.97 -16.89
C LEU A 426 -1.69 -12.35 -15.45
N MET A 427 -1.54 -11.35 -14.62
CA MET A 427 -1.38 -11.48 -13.18
C MET A 427 -2.69 -11.16 -12.48
N MET A 428 -3.09 -11.96 -11.51
CA MET A 428 -4.37 -11.82 -10.83
C MET A 428 -4.32 -12.28 -9.38
N GLY A 429 -5.05 -11.57 -8.51
CA GLY A 429 -5.23 -11.93 -7.12
C GLY A 429 -6.33 -12.96 -6.94
N PHE A 430 -6.11 -13.98 -6.13
CA PHE A 430 -7.11 -15.03 -5.83
C PHE A 430 -7.64 -14.96 -4.39
N THR A 431 -6.99 -14.22 -3.52
CA THR A 431 -7.26 -14.21 -2.07
C THR A 431 -8.67 -13.77 -1.69
N ASN A 432 -9.34 -13.00 -2.57
CA ASN A 432 -10.71 -12.52 -2.37
C ASN A 432 -11.74 -13.28 -3.25
N VAL A 433 -11.36 -14.42 -3.85
CA VAL A 433 -12.26 -15.34 -4.56
C VAL A 433 -12.82 -16.33 -3.54
N ALA A 434 -13.98 -16.01 -2.96
CA ALA A 434 -14.47 -16.69 -1.77
C ALA A 434 -15.04 -18.11 -2.04
N THR A 435 -15.57 -18.37 -3.25
CA THR A 435 -16.24 -19.62 -3.58
C THR A 435 -15.87 -20.13 -4.98
N ALA A 436 -16.05 -21.43 -5.22
CA ALA A 436 -15.88 -22.03 -6.54
C ALA A 436 -16.84 -21.43 -7.60
N GLN A 437 -18.07 -21.08 -7.21
CA GLN A 437 -19.03 -20.43 -8.10
C GLN A 437 -18.52 -19.04 -8.53
N GLN A 438 -18.05 -18.23 -7.59
CA GLN A 438 -17.45 -16.93 -7.91
C GLN A 438 -16.25 -17.08 -8.84
N ALA A 439 -15.37 -18.06 -8.59
CA ALA A 439 -14.24 -18.35 -9.47
C ALA A 439 -14.68 -18.68 -10.91
N LYS A 440 -15.72 -19.51 -11.04
CA LYS A 440 -16.32 -19.85 -12.34
C LYS A 440 -16.86 -18.62 -13.05
N ASP A 441 -17.62 -17.78 -12.36
CA ASP A 441 -18.22 -16.57 -12.94
C ASP A 441 -17.15 -15.61 -13.45
N LEU A 442 -16.09 -15.39 -12.65
CA LEU A 442 -14.94 -14.56 -13.03
C LEU A 442 -14.17 -15.15 -14.22
N ALA A 443 -13.98 -16.48 -14.26
CA ALA A 443 -13.31 -17.14 -15.38
C ALA A 443 -14.14 -17.05 -16.68
N LEU A 444 -15.47 -17.10 -16.61
CA LEU A 444 -16.34 -16.92 -17.76
C LEU A 444 -16.28 -15.49 -18.32
N VAL A 445 -16.28 -14.47 -17.46
CA VAL A 445 -16.07 -13.07 -17.86
C VAL A 445 -14.71 -12.92 -18.54
N LEU A 446 -13.64 -13.44 -17.91
CA LEU A 446 -12.29 -13.36 -18.47
C LEU A 446 -12.18 -14.09 -19.81
N ARG A 447 -12.84 -15.25 -19.96
CA ARG A 447 -12.92 -15.98 -21.25
C ARG A 447 -13.54 -15.13 -22.35
N SER A 448 -14.64 -14.43 -22.05
CA SER A 448 -15.30 -13.56 -23.04
C SER A 448 -14.37 -12.43 -23.49
N VAL A 449 -13.65 -11.80 -22.55
CA VAL A 449 -12.64 -10.77 -22.84
C VAL A 449 -11.52 -11.34 -23.73
N LEU A 450 -10.99 -12.51 -23.38
CA LEU A 450 -9.92 -13.16 -24.15
C LEU A 450 -10.37 -13.53 -25.57
N ALA A 451 -11.58 -14.05 -25.72
CA ALA A 451 -12.16 -14.38 -27.02
C ALA A 451 -12.35 -13.14 -27.90
N GLU A 452 -12.84 -12.03 -27.32
CA GLU A 452 -12.99 -10.75 -28.01
C GLU A 452 -11.63 -10.23 -28.49
N CYS A 453 -10.62 -10.20 -27.60
CA CYS A 453 -9.27 -9.75 -27.97
C CYS A 453 -8.60 -10.64 -29.02
N ALA A 454 -8.92 -11.93 -29.04
CA ALA A 454 -8.42 -12.88 -30.05
C ALA A 454 -9.22 -12.87 -31.38
N GLY A 455 -10.22 -12.01 -31.51
CA GLY A 455 -11.09 -11.96 -32.71
C GLY A 455 -11.96 -13.20 -32.89
N LEU A 456 -12.17 -13.99 -31.85
CA LEU A 456 -12.99 -15.20 -31.88
C LEU A 456 -14.40 -14.86 -31.42
N SER A 457 -15.40 -15.02 -32.28
CA SER A 457 -16.82 -14.86 -31.93
C SER A 457 -17.18 -15.83 -30.79
N THR A 458 -17.60 -15.29 -29.66
CA THR A 458 -18.22 -16.09 -28.58
C THR A 458 -19.60 -16.55 -29.09
N ARG A 459 -19.67 -17.77 -29.68
CA ARG A 459 -20.93 -18.50 -29.88
C ARG A 459 -21.31 -19.25 -28.63
#